data_bce2121824e6bb3ee5481c5eccdbdb68
#
_entry.id   bce2121824e6bb3ee5481c5eccdbdb68
#
_cell.length_a   1.000
_cell.length_b   1.000
_cell.length_c   1.000
_cell.angle_alpha   90.00
_cell.angle_beta   90.00
_cell.angle_gamma   90.00
#
_symmetry.space_group_name_H-M   'P 1'
#
loop_
_entity.id
_entity.type
_entity.pdbx_description
1 polymer ?
#
loop_
_entity_poly.entity_id
_entity_poly.type
_entity_poly.pdbx_seq_one_letter_code
_entity_poly.pdbx_strand_id
1 'polypeptide(L)'
;FDAAFGGARRDEEKSRAKERIFSFRDNRHRWDPKNQRPELWNLYNARKNKGESIRVFPLSNWTELDIWQYIHKENIDIVPLYFAAERPIVWRDGQMIMVDDDRMRLNPGEKPEMRKVRFRTLGCYPLTGAIDSNATTLLDIVEEMLVATSSERQGRVIDKDQAASMEKKK
;
A
#
# COMPACT_ATOMS: atom_id res chain seq x y z
N PHE A 1 -17.96 8.61 13.55
CA PHE A 1 -18.12 7.28 12.95
C PHE A 1 -17.71 6.22 13.95
N ASP A 2 -18.45 5.12 14.00
CA ASP A 2 -18.19 3.99 14.89
C ASP A 2 -17.14 3.04 14.32
N ALA A 3 -17.12 2.89 13.00
CA ALA A 3 -16.16 2.07 12.30
C ALA A 3 -15.61 2.78 11.04
N ALA A 4 -14.34 2.50 10.75
CA ALA A 4 -13.67 2.90 9.51
C ALA A 4 -13.06 1.66 8.87
N PHE A 5 -13.36 1.42 7.59
CA PHE A 5 -12.80 0.32 6.83
C PHE A 5 -11.54 0.75 6.09
N GLY A 6 -10.55 -0.13 6.02
CA GLY A 6 -9.30 0.11 5.31
C GLY A 6 -8.75 -1.15 4.66
N GLY A 7 -8.00 -0.98 3.57
CA GLY A 7 -7.39 -2.06 2.81
C GLY A 7 -6.03 -2.53 3.32
N ALA A 8 -5.61 -2.11 4.52
CA ALA A 8 -4.30 -2.49 5.04
C ALA A 8 -4.17 -4.01 5.25
N ARG A 9 -3.03 -4.56 4.84
CA ARG A 9 -2.68 -5.97 4.98
C ARG A 9 -1.45 -6.15 5.86
N ARG A 10 -1.35 -7.25 6.58
CA ARG A 10 -0.17 -7.60 7.40
C ARG A 10 1.09 -7.82 6.58
N ASP A 11 0.91 -8.22 5.33
CA ASP A 11 1.97 -8.49 4.38
C ASP A 11 2.73 -7.23 3.90
N GLU A 12 2.12 -6.06 4.00
CA GLU A 12 2.68 -4.82 3.48
C GLU A 12 3.97 -4.38 4.19
N GLU A 13 3.97 -4.43 5.54
CA GLU A 13 5.10 -3.99 6.37
C GLU A 13 4.98 -4.46 7.82
N LYS A 14 6.11 -4.42 8.56
CA LYS A 14 6.17 -4.84 9.98
C LYS A 14 5.20 -4.10 10.90
N SER A 15 4.92 -2.82 10.66
CA SER A 15 3.97 -2.07 11.48
C SER A 15 2.55 -2.56 11.28
N ARG A 16 2.20 -2.96 10.06
CA ARG A 16 0.88 -3.52 9.71
C ARG A 16 0.68 -4.92 10.27
N ALA A 17 1.73 -5.71 10.41
CA ALA A 17 1.67 -7.04 11.01
C ALA A 17 1.13 -7.06 12.45
N LYS A 18 1.18 -5.94 13.16
CA LYS A 18 0.66 -5.78 14.52
C LYS A 18 -0.84 -5.47 14.56
N GLU A 19 -1.45 -5.02 13.45
CA GLU A 19 -2.88 -4.73 13.39
C GLU A 19 -3.70 -6.03 13.44
N ARG A 20 -4.90 -5.93 13.98
CA ARG A 20 -5.93 -6.97 13.92
C ARG A 20 -6.93 -6.64 12.82
N ILE A 21 -7.74 -7.60 12.41
CA ILE A 21 -8.85 -7.34 11.47
C ILE A 21 -9.79 -6.32 12.10
N PHE A 22 -10.12 -6.46 13.40
CA PHE A 22 -10.85 -5.46 14.18
C PHE A 22 -9.89 -4.77 15.15
N SER A 23 -9.43 -3.58 14.77
CA SER A 23 -8.45 -2.81 15.53
C SER A 23 -9.12 -1.67 16.28
N PHE A 24 -9.17 -1.79 17.61
CA PHE A 24 -9.90 -0.84 18.47
C PHE A 24 -9.09 0.41 18.75
N ARG A 25 -9.80 1.51 18.87
CA ARG A 25 -9.30 2.82 19.33
C ARG A 25 -10.09 3.24 20.55
N ASP A 26 -9.39 3.67 21.60
CA ASP A 26 -10.03 4.18 22.81
C ASP A 26 -10.78 5.51 22.55
N ASN A 27 -11.42 6.05 23.58
CA ASN A 27 -12.13 7.32 23.53
C ASN A 27 -11.22 8.56 23.27
N ARG A 28 -9.90 8.36 23.25
CA ARG A 28 -8.88 9.36 22.85
C ARG A 28 -8.26 9.01 21.48
N HIS A 29 -8.87 8.09 20.73
CA HIS A 29 -8.42 7.58 19.43
C HIS A 29 -7.05 6.91 19.44
N ARG A 30 -6.56 6.44 20.60
CA ARG A 30 -5.26 5.76 20.72
C ARG A 30 -5.43 4.27 20.46
N TRP A 31 -4.41 3.71 19.89
CA TRP A 31 -4.30 2.26 19.64
C TRP A 31 -3.31 1.63 20.63
N ASP A 32 -3.71 0.52 21.24
CA ASP A 32 -2.85 -0.29 22.08
C ASP A 32 -2.56 -1.64 21.42
N PRO A 33 -1.41 -1.78 20.74
CA PRO A 33 -1.06 -3.02 20.05
C PRO A 33 -0.74 -4.18 21.00
N LYS A 34 -0.50 -3.92 22.30
CA LYS A 34 -0.19 -4.96 23.28
C LYS A 34 -1.43 -5.63 23.85
N ASN A 35 -2.51 -4.87 24.00
CA ASN A 35 -3.76 -5.33 24.64
C ASN A 35 -4.89 -5.42 23.62
N GLN A 36 -4.67 -6.20 22.56
CA GLN A 36 -5.67 -6.40 21.50
C GLN A 36 -6.52 -7.63 21.80
N ARG A 37 -7.78 -7.60 21.35
CA ARG A 37 -8.68 -8.75 21.43
C ARG A 37 -8.14 -9.90 20.57
N PRO A 38 -8.17 -11.15 21.03
CA PRO A 38 -7.80 -12.31 20.22
C PRO A 38 -8.77 -12.49 19.04
N GLU A 39 -8.22 -12.93 17.91
CA GLU A 39 -8.98 -13.28 16.68
C GLU A 39 -8.62 -14.71 16.26
N LEU A 40 -8.76 -15.65 17.20
CA LEU A 40 -8.50 -17.07 16.97
C LEU A 40 -9.65 -17.69 16.19
N TRP A 41 -9.33 -18.59 15.26
CA TRP A 41 -10.31 -19.36 14.46
C TRP A 41 -11.36 -18.48 13.74
N ASN A 42 -10.98 -17.29 13.31
CA ASN A 42 -11.90 -16.33 12.67
C ASN A 42 -13.09 -15.90 13.54
N LEU A 43 -12.95 -15.97 14.84
CA LEU A 43 -13.92 -15.44 15.77
C LEU A 43 -13.69 -13.95 16.00
N TYR A 44 -14.56 -13.14 15.42
CA TYR A 44 -14.44 -11.69 15.48
C TYR A 44 -15.42 -11.09 16.46
N ASN A 45 -14.95 -10.16 17.28
CA ASN A 45 -15.78 -9.41 18.21
C ASN A 45 -15.69 -7.92 17.93
N ALA A 46 -16.74 -7.38 17.32
CA ALA A 46 -16.84 -5.95 16.96
C ALA A 46 -17.51 -5.11 18.06
N ARG A 47 -17.82 -5.66 19.24
CA ARG A 47 -18.44 -4.91 20.35
C ARG A 47 -17.51 -3.80 20.82
N LYS A 48 -17.98 -2.57 20.80
CA LYS A 48 -17.27 -1.38 21.29
C LYS A 48 -18.00 -0.74 22.46
N ASN A 49 -17.29 0.02 23.27
CA ASN A 49 -17.86 0.87 24.30
C ASN A 49 -18.21 2.25 23.75
N LYS A 50 -18.97 3.03 24.51
CA LYS A 50 -19.28 4.43 24.15
C LYS A 50 -17.99 5.24 24.05
N GLY A 51 -17.82 5.95 22.94
CA GLY A 51 -16.64 6.78 22.67
C GLY A 51 -15.46 6.02 22.01
N GLU A 52 -15.48 4.69 21.97
CA GLU A 52 -14.52 3.91 21.20
C GLU A 52 -14.87 3.88 19.72
N SER A 53 -13.88 3.61 18.88
CA SER A 53 -14.07 3.36 17.44
C SER A 53 -13.26 2.12 17.01
N ILE A 54 -13.63 1.56 15.86
CA ILE A 54 -12.98 0.37 15.30
C ILE A 54 -12.45 0.69 13.91
N ARG A 55 -11.20 0.32 13.64
CA ARG A 55 -10.70 0.19 12.27
C ARG A 55 -10.84 -1.26 11.85
N VAL A 56 -11.50 -1.48 10.72
CA VAL A 56 -11.74 -2.83 10.18
C VAL A 56 -10.89 -3.02 8.93
N PHE A 57 -10.08 -4.08 8.92
CA PHE A 57 -9.18 -4.43 7.83
C PHE A 57 -9.56 -5.81 7.25
N PRO A 58 -10.57 -5.88 6.37
CA PRO A 58 -11.08 -7.17 5.87
C PRO A 58 -10.02 -7.98 5.11
N LEU A 59 -9.06 -7.29 4.47
CA LEU A 59 -7.99 -7.88 3.69
C LEU A 59 -6.72 -8.17 4.50
N SER A 60 -6.76 -8.04 5.84
CA SER A 60 -5.59 -8.09 6.72
C SER A 60 -4.71 -9.33 6.52
N ASN A 61 -5.32 -10.49 6.24
CA ASN A 61 -4.64 -11.78 6.08
C ASN A 61 -4.29 -12.12 4.62
N TRP A 62 -4.59 -11.24 3.67
CA TRP A 62 -4.34 -11.43 2.26
C TRP A 62 -2.95 -10.95 1.87
N THR A 63 -2.29 -11.68 0.98
CA THR A 63 -1.07 -11.23 0.32
C THR A 63 -1.40 -10.30 -0.87
N GLU A 64 -0.40 -9.63 -1.42
CA GLU A 64 -0.58 -8.86 -2.65
C GLU A 64 -1.02 -9.77 -3.80
N LEU A 65 -0.45 -10.97 -3.89
CA LEU A 65 -0.83 -11.96 -4.89
C LEU A 65 -2.31 -12.39 -4.77
N ASP A 66 -2.80 -12.62 -3.55
CA ASP A 66 -4.21 -12.96 -3.32
C ASP A 66 -5.15 -11.86 -3.85
N ILE A 67 -4.79 -10.59 -3.67
CA ILE A 67 -5.55 -9.45 -4.18
C ILE A 67 -5.61 -9.48 -5.71
N TRP A 68 -4.47 -9.67 -6.38
CA TRP A 68 -4.43 -9.69 -7.84
C TRP A 68 -5.16 -10.89 -8.44
N GLN A 69 -5.05 -12.07 -7.81
CA GLN A 69 -5.81 -13.25 -8.19
C GLN A 69 -7.32 -13.05 -8.02
N TYR A 70 -7.73 -12.40 -6.92
CA TYR A 70 -9.13 -12.10 -6.67
C TYR A 70 -9.69 -11.10 -7.70
N ILE A 71 -8.95 -10.01 -7.99
CA ILE A 71 -9.32 -9.04 -9.02
C ILE A 71 -9.50 -9.73 -10.37
N HIS A 72 -8.57 -10.61 -10.74
CA HIS A 72 -8.65 -11.35 -11.99
C HIS A 72 -9.86 -12.32 -12.02
N LYS A 73 -10.06 -13.09 -10.94
CA LYS A 73 -11.15 -14.07 -10.84
C LYS A 73 -12.53 -13.42 -10.91
N GLU A 74 -12.71 -12.31 -10.20
CA GLU A 74 -13.99 -11.60 -10.11
C GLU A 74 -14.17 -10.55 -11.23
N ASN A 75 -13.19 -10.44 -12.13
CA ASN A 75 -13.18 -9.48 -13.25
C ASN A 75 -13.46 -8.04 -12.79
N ILE A 76 -12.72 -7.60 -11.75
CA ILE A 76 -12.89 -6.27 -11.16
C ILE A 76 -12.14 -5.24 -12.00
N ASP A 77 -12.82 -4.17 -12.39
CA ASP A 77 -12.19 -3.03 -13.05
C ASP A 77 -11.22 -2.32 -12.11
N ILE A 78 -10.03 -2.03 -12.63
CA ILE A 78 -8.96 -1.34 -11.89
C ILE A 78 -8.45 -0.11 -12.62
N VAL A 79 -7.80 0.77 -11.87
CA VAL A 79 -7.23 2.01 -12.41
C VAL A 79 -6.10 1.69 -13.41
N PRO A 80 -6.06 2.34 -14.59
CA PRO A 80 -5.06 2.09 -15.63
C PRO A 80 -3.60 2.29 -15.20
N LEU A 81 -3.35 3.00 -14.11
CA LEU A 81 -2.00 3.19 -13.55
C LEU A 81 -1.34 1.90 -13.06
N TYR A 82 -2.13 0.87 -12.77
CA TYR A 82 -1.60 -0.45 -12.40
C TYR A 82 -1.02 -1.22 -13.59
N PHE A 83 -1.38 -0.86 -14.82
CA PHE A 83 -0.85 -1.47 -16.04
C PHE A 83 0.34 -0.67 -16.57
N ALA A 84 1.29 -1.40 -17.18
CA ALA A 84 2.47 -0.82 -17.80
C ALA A 84 2.08 0.02 -19.03
N ALA A 85 2.59 1.24 -19.08
CA ALA A 85 2.47 2.15 -20.21
C ALA A 85 3.69 3.07 -20.29
N GLU A 86 3.94 3.63 -21.46
CA GLU A 86 4.95 4.68 -21.63
C GLU A 86 4.51 5.93 -20.87
N ARG A 87 5.33 6.34 -19.88
CA ARG A 87 5.06 7.52 -19.06
C ARG A 87 6.32 8.36 -18.89
N PRO A 88 6.20 9.70 -18.85
CA PRO A 88 7.32 10.56 -18.52
C PRO A 88 7.65 10.40 -17.02
N ILE A 89 8.91 10.11 -16.72
CA ILE A 89 9.40 9.96 -15.34
C ILE A 89 10.64 10.82 -15.10
N VAL A 90 10.88 11.20 -13.86
CA VAL A 90 12.14 11.71 -13.36
C VAL A 90 12.64 10.85 -12.21
N TRP A 91 13.94 10.84 -11.98
CA TRP A 91 14.55 10.10 -10.88
C TRP A 91 14.72 11.01 -9.66
N ARG A 92 14.14 10.59 -8.50
CA ARG A 92 14.33 11.26 -7.22
C ARG A 92 14.60 10.21 -6.15
N ASP A 93 15.70 10.33 -5.44
CA ASP A 93 16.12 9.41 -4.36
C ASP A 93 16.09 7.93 -4.76
N GLY A 94 16.46 7.65 -6.01
CA GLY A 94 16.44 6.29 -6.57
C GLY A 94 15.03 5.75 -6.86
N GLN A 95 14.03 6.61 -6.94
CA GLN A 95 12.66 6.28 -7.31
C GLN A 95 12.29 6.93 -8.65
N MET A 96 11.51 6.22 -9.45
CA MET A 96 10.91 6.76 -10.66
C MET A 96 9.62 7.49 -10.31
N ILE A 97 9.63 8.81 -10.38
CA ILE A 97 8.46 9.65 -10.11
C ILE A 97 7.85 10.07 -11.44
N MET A 98 6.58 9.75 -11.65
CA MET A 98 5.87 10.15 -12.87
C MET A 98 5.68 11.66 -12.90
N VAL A 99 5.94 12.26 -14.05
CA VAL A 99 5.62 13.67 -14.33
C VAL A 99 4.24 13.68 -14.99
N ASP A 100 3.21 13.95 -14.20
CA ASP A 100 1.81 13.88 -14.65
C ASP A 100 1.40 15.14 -15.42
N ASP A 101 1.67 16.30 -14.83
CA ASP A 101 1.34 17.60 -15.42
C ASP A 101 2.27 18.72 -14.89
N ASP A 102 1.95 19.97 -15.25
CA ASP A 102 2.71 21.17 -14.94
C ASP A 102 2.68 21.59 -13.46
N ARG A 103 1.81 20.99 -12.65
CA ARG A 103 1.79 21.20 -11.18
C ARG A 103 3.01 20.61 -10.49
N MET A 104 3.65 19.63 -11.12
CA MET A 104 4.90 19.07 -10.62
C MET A 104 6.08 19.96 -10.97
N ARG A 105 6.69 20.60 -9.97
CA ARG A 105 7.91 21.38 -10.15
C ARG A 105 9.10 20.43 -10.35
N LEU A 106 9.77 20.58 -11.49
CA LEU A 106 11.02 19.89 -11.74
C LEU A 106 12.17 20.61 -11.03
N ASN A 107 13.14 19.85 -10.51
CA ASN A 107 14.36 20.42 -9.96
C ASN A 107 15.28 20.94 -11.09
N PRO A 108 16.19 21.90 -10.81
CA PRO A 108 17.16 22.34 -11.79
C PRO A 108 17.95 21.15 -12.38
N GLY A 109 17.91 21.00 -13.69
CA GLY A 109 18.60 19.92 -14.42
C GLY A 109 17.81 18.62 -14.57
N GLU A 110 16.66 18.45 -13.89
CA GLU A 110 15.79 17.30 -14.16
C GLU A 110 15.20 17.38 -15.57
N LYS A 111 15.28 16.26 -16.29
CA LYS A 111 14.64 16.12 -17.60
C LYS A 111 13.78 14.86 -17.56
N PRO A 112 12.47 14.98 -17.86
CA PRO A 112 11.63 13.80 -17.99
C PRO A 112 12.12 12.88 -19.10
N GLU A 113 12.16 11.59 -18.84
CA GLU A 113 12.41 10.54 -19.83
C GLU A 113 11.20 9.64 -19.96
N MET A 114 10.88 9.18 -21.15
CA MET A 114 9.80 8.22 -21.39
C MET A 114 10.28 6.83 -21.02
N ARG A 115 9.53 6.17 -20.13
CA ARG A 115 9.78 4.78 -19.73
C ARG A 115 8.50 3.99 -19.63
N LYS A 116 8.58 2.70 -19.92
CA LYS A 116 7.45 1.78 -19.74
C LYS A 116 7.38 1.34 -18.29
N VAL A 117 6.45 1.95 -17.55
CA VAL A 117 6.32 1.79 -16.11
C VAL A 117 4.88 1.55 -15.68
N ARG A 118 4.72 0.91 -14.52
CA ARG A 118 3.44 0.80 -13.80
C ARG A 118 3.61 1.14 -12.33
N PHE A 119 2.49 1.24 -11.62
CA PHE A 119 2.49 1.38 -10.18
C PHE A 119 2.04 0.07 -9.51
N ARG A 120 2.72 -0.34 -8.44
CA ARG A 120 2.28 -1.45 -7.58
C ARG A 120 1.34 -0.98 -6.49
N THR A 121 1.47 0.25 -6.05
CA THR A 121 0.58 0.89 -5.08
C THR A 121 0.30 2.31 -5.53
N LEU A 122 -0.91 2.78 -5.28
CA LEU A 122 -1.28 4.17 -5.53
C LEU A 122 -1.37 4.88 -4.18
N GLY A 123 -0.60 5.94 -4.06
CA GLY A 123 -0.53 6.78 -2.87
C GLY A 123 -0.71 8.25 -3.23
N CYS A 124 -0.09 9.12 -2.42
CA CYS A 124 -0.10 10.56 -2.71
C CYS A 124 0.89 10.88 -3.82
N TYR A 125 0.44 11.48 -4.89
CA TYR A 125 1.29 12.08 -5.91
C TYR A 125 1.99 13.35 -5.34
N PRO A 126 3.28 13.59 -5.55
CA PRO A 126 4.26 12.82 -6.32
C PRO A 126 5.12 11.85 -5.47
N LEU A 127 4.60 11.35 -4.37
CA LEU A 127 5.35 10.56 -3.38
C LEU A 127 5.28 9.05 -3.65
N THR A 128 4.67 8.65 -4.75
CA THR A 128 4.56 7.25 -5.17
C THR A 128 5.48 6.97 -6.34
N GLY A 129 6.46 6.09 -6.13
CA GLY A 129 7.37 5.64 -7.18
C GLY A 129 6.72 4.60 -8.09
N ALA A 130 7.04 4.70 -9.39
CA ALA A 130 6.73 3.68 -10.37
C ALA A 130 7.83 2.61 -10.41
N ILE A 131 7.55 1.50 -11.09
CA ILE A 131 8.51 0.43 -11.39
C ILE A 131 8.55 0.16 -12.89
N ASP A 132 9.72 -0.21 -13.41
CA ASP A 132 9.81 -0.75 -14.77
C ASP A 132 8.99 -2.04 -14.86
N SER A 133 8.16 -2.15 -15.88
CA SER A 133 7.31 -3.31 -16.08
C SER A 133 6.82 -3.40 -17.52
N ASN A 134 6.55 -4.61 -17.95
CA ASN A 134 5.89 -4.91 -19.21
C ASN A 134 4.45 -5.41 -19.04
N ALA A 135 3.97 -5.52 -17.80
CA ALA A 135 2.65 -6.07 -17.47
C ALA A 135 1.53 -5.14 -17.97
N THR A 136 0.88 -5.52 -19.03
CA THR A 136 -0.22 -4.77 -19.67
C THR A 136 -1.59 -5.37 -19.41
N THR A 137 -1.62 -6.59 -18.85
CA THR A 137 -2.83 -7.32 -18.48
C THR A 137 -2.79 -7.75 -17.01
N LEU A 138 -3.96 -8.15 -16.46
CA LEU A 138 -4.03 -8.69 -15.10
C LEU A 138 -3.19 -9.96 -14.93
N LEU A 139 -3.14 -10.82 -15.94
CA LEU A 139 -2.33 -12.05 -15.90
C LEU A 139 -0.85 -11.72 -15.84
N ASP A 140 -0.38 -10.76 -16.64
CA ASP A 140 1.02 -10.33 -16.60
C ASP A 140 1.39 -9.82 -15.18
N ILE A 141 0.48 -9.06 -14.53
CA ILE A 141 0.69 -8.59 -13.16
C ILE A 141 0.79 -9.77 -12.18
N VAL A 142 -0.09 -10.77 -12.30
CA VAL A 142 -0.04 -11.97 -11.45
C VAL A 142 1.28 -12.72 -11.65
N GLU A 143 1.75 -12.88 -12.90
CA GLU A 143 3.03 -13.51 -13.20
C GLU A 143 4.21 -12.74 -12.58
N GLU A 144 4.24 -11.40 -12.69
CA GLU A 144 5.24 -10.58 -12.01
C GLU A 144 5.20 -10.77 -10.49
N MET A 145 4.01 -10.91 -9.88
CA MET A 145 3.89 -11.10 -8.43
C MET A 145 4.40 -12.44 -7.96
N LEU A 146 4.32 -13.49 -8.76
CA LEU A 146 4.85 -14.82 -8.43
C LEU A 146 6.38 -14.82 -8.28
N VAL A 147 7.06 -13.93 -8.98
CA VAL A 147 8.54 -13.80 -8.92
C VAL A 147 9.01 -12.61 -8.06
N ALA A 148 8.09 -11.80 -7.56
CA ALA A 148 8.44 -10.62 -6.77
C ALA A 148 8.94 -11.02 -5.37
N THR A 149 10.13 -10.54 -5.02
CA THR A 149 10.75 -10.75 -3.69
C THR A 149 10.63 -9.54 -2.76
N SER A 150 10.13 -8.42 -3.29
CA SER A 150 10.02 -7.14 -2.57
C SER A 150 8.58 -6.76 -2.29
N SER A 151 8.33 -6.10 -1.16
CA SER A 151 7.01 -5.54 -0.83
C SER A 151 6.61 -4.40 -1.78
N GLU A 152 5.32 -4.25 -2.05
CA GLU A 152 4.75 -3.15 -2.84
C GLU A 152 5.08 -1.76 -2.28
N ARG A 153 5.31 -1.65 -0.98
CA ARG A 153 5.59 -0.37 -0.30
C ARG A 153 7.03 0.12 -0.46
N GLN A 154 7.95 -0.69 -0.95
CA GLN A 154 9.32 -0.25 -1.19
C GLN A 154 9.44 0.90 -2.20
N GLY A 155 8.45 1.09 -3.06
CA GLY A 155 8.35 2.21 -3.99
C GLY A 155 7.86 3.54 -3.38
N ARG A 156 7.54 3.61 -2.07
CA ARG A 156 7.03 4.83 -1.44
C ARG A 156 8.16 5.64 -0.81
N VAL A 157 8.33 6.88 -1.27
CA VAL A 157 9.39 7.79 -0.77
C VAL A 157 9.27 8.02 0.74
N ILE A 158 8.03 8.20 1.25
CA ILE A 158 7.76 8.45 2.68
C ILE A 158 8.16 7.28 3.59
N ASP A 159 8.09 6.05 3.13
CA ASP A 159 8.33 4.88 3.98
C ASP A 159 9.83 4.67 4.26
N LYS A 160 10.73 5.21 3.44
CA LYS A 160 12.19 5.20 3.69
C LYS A 160 12.55 6.00 4.96
N ASP A 161 11.91 7.13 5.19
CA ASP A 161 12.15 7.96 6.37
C ASP A 161 11.62 7.32 7.66
N GLN A 162 10.51 6.59 7.59
CA GLN A 162 9.92 5.91 8.75
C GLN A 162 10.69 4.67 9.19
N ALA A 163 11.26 3.90 8.26
CA ALA A 163 12.11 2.75 8.59
C ALA A 163 13.34 3.18 9.39
N ALA A 164 13.99 4.28 9.01
CA ALA A 164 15.14 4.84 9.74
C ALA A 164 14.76 5.39 11.13
N SER A 165 13.53 5.90 11.31
CA SER A 165 13.08 6.45 12.59
C SER A 165 12.66 5.37 13.60
N MET A 166 12.23 4.19 13.13
CA MET A 166 11.78 3.09 13.99
C MET A 166 12.93 2.23 14.52
N GLU A 167 14.07 2.17 13.80
CA GLU A 167 15.31 1.53 14.31
C GLU A 167 16.00 2.34 15.40
N LYS A 168 15.81 3.67 15.42
CA LYS A 168 16.39 4.57 16.45
C LYS A 168 15.62 4.61 17.77
N LYS A 169 14.50 3.88 17.91
CA LYS A 169 13.69 3.80 19.13
C LYS A 169 13.81 2.44 19.84
N LYS A 170 15.00 1.84 19.82
CA LYS A 170 15.38 0.75 20.73
C LYS A 170 16.18 1.30 21.90
#